data_cc068be37dd2564f2173a95ebf66e20b
#
_entry.id   cc068be37dd2564f2173a95ebf66e20b
#
_cell.length_a   1.000
_cell.length_b   1.000
_cell.length_c   1.000
_cell.angle_alpha   90.00
_cell.angle_beta   90.00
_cell.angle_gamma   90.00
#
_symmetry.space_group_name_H-M   'P 1'
#
loop_
_entity.id
_entity.type
_entity.pdbx_description
1 polymer ?
#
loop_
_entity_poly.entity_id
_entity_poly.type
_entity_poly.pdbx_seq_one_letter_code
_entity_poly.pdbx_strand_id
1 'polypeptide(L)'
;MVERVGLATESAKVMSKRAPRLLIIAGATGVGKSTAAGQIAAAKGYTRILSTDAIREIMRTCMDVDDNPALHRSSFSRGENGEPVLDWQRTCEAVEPGITATIERARREGIDLLIEGVHIVPSERMLRAWREGGGIAVGLL
;
A
#
# COMPACT_ATOMS: atom_id res chain seq x y z
N MET A 1 -24.87 -37.28 26.65
CA MET A 1 -25.38 -37.42 25.28
C MET A 1 -24.95 -36.16 24.52
N VAL A 2 -23.89 -36.23 23.75
CA VAL A 2 -23.38 -35.10 22.97
C VAL A 2 -23.74 -35.42 21.51
N GLU A 3 -24.79 -34.77 21.01
CA GLU A 3 -25.16 -34.88 19.59
C GLU A 3 -24.14 -34.10 18.74
N ARG A 4 -23.65 -34.83 17.76
CA ARG A 4 -22.75 -34.31 16.73
C ARG A 4 -23.47 -33.28 15.87
N VAL A 5 -23.01 -32.05 15.89
CA VAL A 5 -23.25 -31.10 14.80
C VAL A 5 -22.20 -31.39 13.72
N GLY A 6 -22.45 -32.40 12.95
CA GLY A 6 -21.80 -32.59 11.65
C GLY A 6 -22.79 -32.20 10.57
N LEU A 7 -22.29 -31.51 9.55
CA LEU A 7 -22.92 -31.14 8.27
C LEU A 7 -23.04 -29.63 8.04
N ALA A 8 -21.88 -29.00 7.88
CA ALA A 8 -21.76 -27.74 7.13
C ALA A 8 -20.38 -27.59 6.48
N THR A 9 -19.73 -28.65 6.02
CA THR A 9 -18.37 -28.61 5.50
C THR A 9 -18.20 -28.94 4.02
N GLU A 10 -19.23 -29.15 3.26
CA GLU A 10 -19.08 -29.47 1.81
C GLU A 10 -19.53 -28.39 0.84
N SER A 11 -20.33 -27.41 1.26
CA SER A 11 -20.78 -26.35 0.35
C SER A 11 -19.84 -25.12 0.30
N ALA A 12 -18.80 -25.05 1.12
CA ALA A 12 -17.82 -23.94 1.13
C ALA A 12 -16.65 -24.13 0.15
N LYS A 13 -16.61 -25.21 -0.64
CA LYS A 13 -15.40 -25.65 -1.35
C LYS A 13 -15.32 -25.25 -2.81
N VAL A 14 -16.22 -24.47 -3.35
CA VAL A 14 -16.15 -23.98 -4.74
C VAL A 14 -16.57 -22.50 -4.84
N MET A 15 -16.08 -21.66 -3.97
CA MET A 15 -15.93 -20.27 -4.33
C MET A 15 -14.57 -20.16 -5.01
N SER A 16 -14.55 -20.01 -6.32
CA SER A 16 -13.37 -19.64 -7.09
C SER A 16 -12.72 -18.46 -6.38
N LYS A 17 -11.53 -18.70 -5.80
CA LYS A 17 -10.82 -17.68 -5.03
C LYS A 17 -10.46 -16.57 -6.00
N ARG A 18 -11.20 -15.47 -5.95
CA ARG A 18 -10.98 -14.30 -6.80
C ARG A 18 -9.52 -13.86 -6.71
N ALA A 19 -8.92 -13.50 -7.84
CA ALA A 19 -7.56 -12.97 -7.89
C ALA A 19 -7.42 -11.74 -6.97
N PRO A 20 -6.41 -11.67 -6.09
CA PRO A 20 -6.19 -10.54 -5.20
C PRO A 20 -5.87 -9.29 -6.01
N ARG A 21 -6.32 -8.13 -5.54
CA ARG A 21 -6.17 -6.84 -6.23
C ARG A 21 -5.23 -5.91 -5.46
N LEU A 22 -4.33 -5.27 -6.19
CA LEU A 22 -3.52 -4.15 -5.71
C LEU A 22 -3.93 -2.88 -6.45
N LEU A 23 -4.31 -1.85 -5.72
CA LEU A 23 -4.53 -0.51 -6.26
C LEU A 23 -3.59 0.47 -5.55
N ILE A 24 -2.81 1.21 -6.33
CA ILE A 24 -1.95 2.29 -5.85
C ILE A 24 -2.48 3.61 -6.38
N ILE A 25 -2.76 4.56 -5.48
CA ILE A 25 -3.19 5.92 -5.81
C ILE A 25 -2.10 6.88 -5.32
N ALA A 26 -1.32 7.37 -6.26
CA ALA A 26 -0.25 8.35 -6.01
C ALA A 26 -0.71 9.76 -6.37
N GLY A 27 0.04 10.76 -5.92
CA GLY A 27 -0.20 12.15 -6.28
C GLY A 27 0.16 13.14 -5.17
N ALA A 28 0.13 14.42 -5.50
CA ALA A 28 0.51 15.50 -4.59
C ALA A 28 -0.39 15.58 -3.35
N THR A 29 0.10 16.27 -2.31
CA THR A 29 -0.70 16.57 -1.12
C THR A 29 -1.89 17.45 -1.46
N GLY A 30 -3.06 17.16 -0.87
CA GLY A 30 -4.25 17.99 -1.00
C GLY A 30 -5.09 17.77 -2.26
N VAL A 31 -4.74 16.81 -3.14
CA VAL A 31 -5.52 16.51 -4.36
C VAL A 31 -6.70 15.57 -4.15
N GLY A 32 -7.00 15.18 -2.91
CA GLY A 32 -8.16 14.33 -2.59
C GLY A 32 -7.93 12.81 -2.66
N LYS A 33 -6.67 12.34 -2.66
CA LYS A 33 -6.34 10.91 -2.72
C LYS A 33 -7.01 10.06 -1.65
N SER A 34 -6.92 10.48 -0.39
CA SER A 34 -7.50 9.73 0.72
C SER A 34 -9.02 9.63 0.64
N THR A 35 -9.69 10.70 0.18
CA THR A 35 -11.14 10.69 -0.07
C THR A 35 -11.49 9.73 -1.20
N ALA A 36 -10.76 9.80 -2.33
CA ALA A 36 -10.95 8.91 -3.47
C ALA A 36 -10.68 7.45 -3.08
N ALA A 37 -9.59 7.19 -2.33
CA ALA A 37 -9.25 5.86 -1.83
C ALA A 37 -10.37 5.27 -0.97
N GLY A 38 -10.92 6.05 -0.04
CA GLY A 38 -12.04 5.62 0.80
C GLY A 38 -13.30 5.29 -0.01
N GLN A 39 -13.65 6.12 -0.98
CA GLN A 39 -14.81 5.90 -1.86
C GLN A 39 -14.61 4.65 -2.74
N ILE A 40 -13.45 4.48 -3.35
CA ILE A 40 -13.13 3.30 -4.17
C ILE A 40 -13.13 2.05 -3.30
N ALA A 41 -12.55 2.11 -2.11
CA ALA A 41 -12.51 0.97 -1.20
C ALA A 41 -13.92 0.52 -0.82
N ALA A 42 -14.80 1.44 -0.45
CA ALA A 42 -16.19 1.14 -0.14
C ALA A 42 -16.94 0.57 -1.35
N ALA A 43 -16.82 1.21 -2.53
CA ALA A 43 -17.52 0.80 -3.74
C ALA A 43 -17.03 -0.54 -4.32
N LYS A 44 -15.74 -0.87 -4.15
CA LYS A 44 -15.09 -2.05 -4.74
C LYS A 44 -14.75 -3.15 -3.72
N GLY A 45 -15.06 -2.94 -2.44
CA GLY A 45 -14.87 -3.93 -1.38
C GLY A 45 -13.40 -4.16 -1.02
N TYR A 46 -12.56 -3.13 -1.04
CA TYR A 46 -11.23 -3.22 -0.44
C TYR A 46 -11.36 -3.14 1.08
N THR A 47 -10.85 -4.13 1.76
CA THR A 47 -10.89 -4.20 3.24
C THR A 47 -9.61 -3.70 3.90
N ARG A 48 -8.53 -3.55 3.13
CA ARG A 48 -7.24 -3.04 3.60
C ARG A 48 -6.84 -1.81 2.81
N ILE A 49 -6.77 -0.68 3.53
CA ILE A 49 -6.32 0.61 2.99
C ILE A 49 -5.14 1.06 3.82
N LEU A 50 -4.05 1.45 3.17
CA LEU A 50 -2.85 1.98 3.82
C LEU A 50 -2.44 3.31 3.18
N SER A 51 -2.02 4.27 3.99
CA SER A 51 -1.40 5.49 3.52
C SER A 51 0.13 5.39 3.59
N THR A 52 0.82 5.97 2.63
CA THR A 52 2.29 6.06 2.68
C THR A 52 2.77 6.93 3.83
N ASP A 53 1.97 7.91 4.26
CA ASP A 53 2.27 8.74 5.42
C ASP A 53 2.25 7.92 6.72
N ALA A 54 1.30 7.00 6.88
CA ALA A 54 1.28 6.10 8.04
C ALA A 54 2.47 5.15 8.05
N ILE A 55 2.84 4.59 6.90
CA ILE A 55 4.03 3.73 6.76
C ILE A 55 5.29 4.52 7.13
N ARG A 56 5.44 5.72 6.57
CA ARG A 56 6.56 6.61 6.88
C ARG A 56 6.65 6.94 8.35
N GLU A 57 5.53 7.27 9.01
CA GLU A 57 5.51 7.60 10.43
C GLU A 57 5.95 6.42 11.31
N ILE A 58 5.51 5.21 10.99
CA ILE A 58 5.97 4.00 11.67
C ILE A 58 7.49 3.82 11.48
N MET A 59 7.99 3.98 10.25
CA MET A 59 9.42 3.84 9.96
C MET A 59 10.25 4.90 10.71
N ARG A 60 9.77 6.14 10.81
CA ARG A 60 10.43 7.21 11.57
C ARG A 60 10.62 6.89 13.05
N THR A 61 9.70 6.15 13.66
CA THR A 61 9.82 5.75 15.07
C THR A 61 10.83 4.63 15.29
N CYS A 62 11.17 3.88 14.24
CA CYS A 62 12.09 2.75 14.31
C CYS A 62 13.50 3.06 13.79
N MET A 63 13.68 4.17 13.07
CA MET A 63 14.93 4.54 12.42
C MET A 63 15.39 5.91 12.89
N ASP A 64 16.69 6.02 13.21
CA ASP A 64 17.27 7.28 13.66
C ASP A 64 17.32 8.29 12.50
N VAL A 65 17.26 9.58 12.85
CA VAL A 65 17.38 10.69 11.89
C VAL A 65 18.74 10.69 11.19
N ASP A 66 19.79 10.34 11.90
CA ASP A 66 21.15 10.30 11.36
C ASP A 66 21.34 9.15 10.35
N ASP A 67 20.64 8.03 10.56
CA ASP A 67 20.67 6.88 9.65
C ASP A 67 19.82 7.09 8.39
N ASN A 68 18.70 7.82 8.53
CA ASN A 68 17.80 8.06 7.40
C ASN A 68 17.12 9.44 7.46
N PRO A 69 17.84 10.53 7.17
CA PRO A 69 17.31 11.88 7.25
C PRO A 69 16.12 12.13 6.31
N ALA A 70 16.01 11.41 5.20
CA ALA A 70 14.91 11.57 4.26
C ALA A 70 13.56 11.19 4.84
N LEU A 71 13.48 10.23 5.78
CA LEU A 71 12.26 9.88 6.50
C LEU A 71 11.77 11.02 7.41
N HIS A 72 12.69 11.83 7.93
CA HIS A 72 12.41 12.84 8.95
C HIS A 72 12.14 14.25 8.38
N ARG A 73 12.24 14.44 7.06
CA ARG A 73 11.91 15.71 6.41
C ARG A 73 10.41 15.99 6.46
N SER A 74 10.07 17.29 6.50
CA SER A 74 8.67 17.69 6.34
C SER A 74 8.22 17.47 4.90
N SER A 75 7.02 16.92 4.71
CA SER A 75 6.38 16.79 3.38
C SER A 75 6.09 18.15 2.73
N PHE A 76 6.17 19.24 3.50
CA PHE A 76 5.98 20.62 3.07
C PHE A 76 7.31 21.38 2.93
N SER A 77 8.46 20.74 3.18
CA SER A 77 9.75 21.39 2.99
C SER A 77 9.97 21.69 1.51
N ARG A 78 10.40 22.89 1.21
CA ARG A 78 10.71 23.34 -0.17
C ARG A 78 12.07 22.83 -0.68
N GLY A 79 12.64 21.82 -0.01
CA GLY A 79 13.98 21.31 -0.28
C GLY A 79 15.05 22.12 0.44
N GLU A 80 15.94 21.46 1.17
CA GLU A 80 17.06 22.11 1.86
C GLU A 80 18.08 22.72 0.88
N ASN A 81 18.09 22.26 -0.36
CA ASN A 81 19.00 22.68 -1.42
C ASN A 81 18.29 23.30 -2.65
N GLY A 82 17.01 23.70 -2.53
CA GLY A 82 16.27 24.27 -3.65
C GLY A 82 15.84 23.26 -4.73
N GLU A 83 15.93 21.95 -4.46
CA GLU A 83 15.55 20.86 -5.38
C GLU A 83 14.41 20.00 -4.82
N PRO A 84 13.16 20.51 -4.79
CA PRO A 84 12.05 19.84 -4.14
C PRO A 84 11.71 18.46 -4.77
N VAL A 85 11.95 18.29 -6.05
CA VAL A 85 11.71 17.00 -6.75
C VAL A 85 12.69 15.93 -6.28
N LEU A 86 13.97 16.28 -6.16
CA LEU A 86 15.01 15.37 -5.69
C LEU A 86 14.76 14.95 -4.23
N ASP A 87 14.36 15.89 -3.38
CA ASP A 87 14.03 15.62 -1.98
C ASP A 87 12.80 14.73 -1.85
N TRP A 88 11.79 14.92 -2.70
CA TRP A 88 10.64 14.05 -2.77
C TRP A 88 11.05 12.63 -3.22
N GLN A 89 11.89 12.51 -4.25
CA GLN A 89 12.41 11.21 -4.73
C GLN A 89 13.16 10.47 -3.62
N ARG A 90 14.04 11.15 -2.89
CA ARG A 90 14.77 10.56 -1.76
C ARG A 90 13.83 10.09 -0.64
N THR A 91 12.74 10.81 -0.40
CA THR A 91 11.72 10.38 0.56
C THR A 91 10.96 9.16 0.05
N CYS A 92 10.63 9.10 -1.24
CA CYS A 92 10.03 7.90 -1.84
C CYS A 92 10.95 6.68 -1.69
N GLU A 93 12.23 6.82 -1.99
CA GLU A 93 13.23 5.76 -1.83
C GLU A 93 13.34 5.29 -0.37
N ALA A 94 13.33 6.24 0.57
CA ALA A 94 13.41 5.93 1.99
C ALA A 94 12.18 5.17 2.52
N VAL A 95 10.99 5.44 1.98
CA VAL A 95 9.73 4.79 2.39
C VAL A 95 9.49 3.48 1.63
N GLU A 96 10.10 3.30 0.46
CA GLU A 96 9.88 2.12 -0.41
C GLU A 96 10.02 0.77 0.31
N PRO A 97 11.00 0.52 1.18
CA PRO A 97 11.10 -0.75 1.89
C PRO A 97 9.85 -1.10 2.71
N GLY A 98 9.27 -0.13 3.40
CA GLY A 98 8.03 -0.33 4.17
C GLY A 98 6.82 -0.60 3.28
N ILE A 99 6.70 0.11 2.16
CA ILE A 99 5.65 -0.11 1.16
C ILE A 99 5.78 -1.51 0.56
N THR A 100 6.99 -1.89 0.13
CA THR A 100 7.26 -3.20 -0.45
C THR A 100 6.93 -4.33 0.51
N ALA A 101 7.30 -4.20 1.79
CA ALA A 101 7.00 -5.20 2.81
C ALA A 101 5.48 -5.40 2.99
N THR A 102 4.69 -4.33 2.96
CA THR A 102 3.21 -4.42 3.06
C THR A 102 2.58 -5.02 1.81
N ILE A 103 3.07 -4.69 0.62
CA ILE A 103 2.62 -5.29 -0.65
C ILE A 103 2.91 -6.80 -0.65
N GLU A 104 4.13 -7.20 -0.31
CA GLU A 104 4.54 -8.62 -0.27
C GLU A 104 3.73 -9.42 0.76
N ARG A 105 3.44 -8.83 1.91
CA ARG A 105 2.58 -9.47 2.90
C ARG A 105 1.17 -9.70 2.35
N ALA A 106 0.53 -8.67 1.80
CA ALA A 106 -0.81 -8.79 1.25
C ALA A 106 -0.86 -9.80 0.09
N ARG A 107 0.18 -9.85 -0.75
CA ARG A 107 0.33 -10.82 -1.83
C ARG A 107 0.38 -12.26 -1.29
N ARG A 108 1.21 -12.53 -0.28
CA ARG A 108 1.31 -13.85 0.35
C ARG A 108 -0.01 -14.30 0.99
N GLU A 109 -0.73 -13.37 1.61
CA GLU A 109 -2.03 -13.63 2.24
C GLU A 109 -3.17 -13.73 1.21
N GLY A 110 -2.96 -13.34 -0.04
CA GLY A 110 -3.99 -13.31 -1.08
C GLY A 110 -5.10 -12.30 -0.79
N ILE A 111 -4.77 -11.15 -0.20
CA ILE A 111 -5.70 -10.13 0.25
C ILE A 111 -5.62 -8.90 -0.65
N ASP A 112 -6.78 -8.31 -0.96
CA ASP A 112 -6.86 -7.03 -1.67
C ASP A 112 -6.21 -5.93 -0.85
N LEU A 113 -5.40 -5.10 -1.50
CA LEU A 113 -4.70 -3.98 -0.88
C LEU A 113 -4.88 -2.71 -1.71
N LEU A 114 -5.27 -1.62 -1.04
CA LEU A 114 -5.25 -0.28 -1.59
C LEU A 114 -4.20 0.55 -0.83
N ILE A 115 -3.25 1.15 -1.55
CA ILE A 115 -2.26 2.08 -0.99
C ILE A 115 -2.48 3.44 -1.63
N GLU A 116 -2.53 4.48 -0.82
CA GLU A 116 -2.58 5.86 -1.30
C GLU A 116 -1.46 6.70 -0.68
N GLY A 117 -0.98 7.70 -1.39
CA GLY A 117 -0.06 8.66 -0.79
C GLY A 117 0.79 9.48 -1.73
N VAL A 118 1.65 10.29 -1.12
CA VAL A 118 2.58 11.21 -1.80
C VAL A 118 3.92 10.53 -2.09
N HIS A 119 4.36 9.62 -1.21
CA HIS A 119 5.69 9.04 -1.24
C HIS A 119 5.73 7.68 -1.93
N ILE A 120 5.01 7.56 -3.04
CA ILE A 120 4.98 6.35 -3.85
C ILE A 120 4.89 6.71 -5.33
N VAL A 121 5.69 6.03 -6.13
CA VAL A 121 5.56 6.03 -7.59
C VAL A 121 5.12 4.63 -8.01
N PRO A 122 3.94 4.46 -8.62
CA PRO A 122 3.49 3.18 -9.12
C PRO A 122 4.44 2.70 -10.22
N SER A 123 5.45 1.93 -9.87
CA SER A 123 6.42 1.42 -10.82
C SER A 123 5.97 0.09 -11.41
N GLU A 124 6.36 -0.17 -12.66
CA GLU A 124 6.10 -1.47 -13.29
C GLU A 124 6.72 -2.62 -12.48
N ARG A 125 7.84 -2.40 -11.82
CA ARG A 125 8.47 -3.37 -10.92
C ARG A 125 7.56 -3.77 -9.77
N MET A 126 6.92 -2.79 -9.11
CA MET A 126 5.95 -3.03 -8.02
C MET A 126 4.72 -3.82 -8.49
N LEU A 127 4.17 -3.41 -9.63
CA LEU A 127 2.94 -3.99 -10.16
C LEU A 127 3.16 -5.38 -10.76
N ARG A 128 4.33 -5.59 -11.38
CA ARG A 128 4.69 -6.87 -12.04
C ARG A 128 4.72 -8.02 -11.05
N ALA A 129 5.41 -7.86 -9.92
CA ALA A 129 5.51 -8.91 -8.91
C ALA A 129 4.13 -9.39 -8.43
N TRP A 130 3.17 -8.46 -8.32
CA TRP A 130 1.79 -8.79 -7.97
C TRP A 130 1.08 -9.58 -9.08
N ARG A 131 1.22 -9.13 -10.34
CA ARG A 131 0.61 -9.76 -11.52
C ARG A 131 1.18 -11.16 -11.78
N GLU A 132 2.47 -11.35 -11.64
CA GLU A 132 3.16 -12.65 -11.78
C GLU A 132 2.68 -13.65 -10.73
N GLY A 133 2.24 -13.20 -9.57
CA GLY A 133 1.59 -14.01 -8.55
C GLY A 133 0.11 -14.33 -8.84
N GLY A 134 -0.41 -14.00 -10.02
CA GLY A 134 -1.80 -14.25 -10.43
C GLY A 134 -2.80 -13.18 -9.97
N GLY A 135 -2.34 -12.05 -9.47
CA GLY A 135 -3.18 -10.94 -9.02
C GLY A 135 -3.41 -9.88 -10.12
N ILE A 136 -4.29 -8.94 -9.80
CA ILE A 136 -4.57 -7.76 -10.64
C ILE A 136 -3.95 -6.54 -9.95
N ALA A 137 -3.12 -5.78 -10.66
CA ALA A 137 -2.49 -4.58 -10.10
C ALA A 137 -2.64 -3.39 -11.04
N VAL A 138 -3.02 -2.24 -10.46
CA VAL A 138 -3.21 -0.95 -11.15
C VAL A 138 -2.57 0.16 -10.33
N GLY A 139 -1.87 1.07 -10.99
CA GLY A 139 -1.35 2.31 -10.43
C GLY A 139 -2.01 3.51 -11.10
N LEU A 140 -2.40 4.49 -10.28
CA LEU A 140 -2.96 5.79 -10.69
C LEU A 140 -2.02 6.89 -10.19
N LEU A 141 -1.78 7.91 -11.03
CA LEU A 141 -0.97 9.08 -10.71
C LEU A 141 -1.74 10.35 -11.07
#